data_905a7b73ce783ad3c2acd24a298d254b
#
_entry.id   905a7b73ce783ad3c2acd24a298d254b
#
_cell.length_a   1.000
_cell.length_b   1.000
_cell.length_c   1.000
_cell.angle_alpha   90.00
_cell.angle_beta   90.00
_cell.angle_gamma   90.00
#
_symmetry.space_group_name_H-M   'P 1'
#
loop_
_entity.id
_entity.type
_entity.pdbx_description
1 polymer ?
#
loop_
_entity_poly.entity_id
_entity_poly.type
_entity_poly.pdbx_seq_one_letter_code
_entity_poly.pdbx_strand_id
1 'polypeptide(L)'
;WRVIHTGSGHLGLEVAKYYQELAYKQLKDINALKMHEPHIPKSLCYVSGQAFKDYIHDMEIVQKYAELNRKYIADTVIEKMGWHICEEFQTIHNYIDTKNLILRKGSVSARDGEKLIIPINMRDGSLICVGKGNPDWNYSAPHGAGRILSRSEAKDAVGIDEFRESMKGIYSSSVMESTIDESPMVYKPMD
;
A
#
# COMPACT_ATOMS: atom_id res chain seq x y z
N TRP A 1 -3.73 -20.41 -4.32
CA TRP A 1 -4.10 -18.99 -4.38
C TRP A 1 -3.35 -18.25 -5.46
N ARG A 2 -3.99 -17.30 -6.10
CA ARG A 2 -3.37 -16.34 -7.03
C ARG A 2 -3.52 -14.94 -6.42
N VAL A 3 -2.42 -14.19 -6.34
CA VAL A 3 -2.43 -12.82 -5.81
C VAL A 3 -2.11 -11.84 -6.94
N ILE A 4 -2.90 -10.75 -7.01
CA ILE A 4 -2.68 -9.63 -7.91
C ILE A 4 -2.47 -8.40 -7.06
N HIS A 5 -1.29 -7.78 -7.19
CA HIS A 5 -0.93 -6.59 -6.44
C HIS A 5 -0.76 -5.41 -7.39
N THR A 6 -1.76 -4.54 -7.43
CA THR A 6 -1.74 -3.28 -8.20
C THR A 6 -2.70 -2.28 -7.55
N GLY A 7 -2.58 -1.03 -7.94
CA GLY A 7 -3.36 0.08 -7.40
C GLY A 7 -3.94 0.98 -8.50
N SER A 8 -4.13 2.26 -8.18
CA SER A 8 -4.67 3.29 -9.08
C SER A 8 -3.64 3.81 -10.09
N GLY A 9 -2.37 3.39 -9.99
CA GLY A 9 -1.31 3.82 -10.89
C GLY A 9 -1.16 5.34 -10.96
N HIS A 10 -1.01 5.86 -12.18
CA HIS A 10 -0.79 7.29 -12.43
C HIS A 10 -1.97 8.16 -11.99
N LEU A 11 -3.22 7.69 -12.13
CA LEU A 11 -4.41 8.45 -11.74
C LEU A 11 -4.36 8.88 -10.26
N GLY A 12 -4.10 7.93 -9.35
CA GLY A 12 -4.03 8.26 -7.93
C GLY A 12 -2.87 9.18 -7.57
N LEU A 13 -1.75 9.08 -8.29
CA LEU A 13 -0.61 9.97 -8.10
C LEU A 13 -0.96 11.41 -8.48
N GLU A 14 -1.65 11.64 -9.60
CA GLU A 14 -2.04 12.97 -10.05
C GLU A 14 -3.07 13.61 -9.11
N VAL A 15 -4.06 12.85 -8.65
CA VAL A 15 -5.02 13.33 -7.65
C VAL A 15 -4.29 13.73 -6.35
N ALA A 16 -3.38 12.89 -5.86
CA ALA A 16 -2.61 13.19 -4.64
C ALA A 16 -1.76 14.46 -4.80
N LYS A 17 -1.05 14.63 -5.93
CA LYS A 17 -0.27 15.84 -6.22
C LYS A 17 -1.14 17.10 -6.25
N TYR A 18 -2.28 17.03 -6.91
CA TYR A 18 -3.21 18.16 -7.00
C TYR A 18 -3.61 18.66 -5.61
N TYR A 19 -4.06 17.76 -4.73
CA TYR A 19 -4.49 18.14 -3.39
C TYR A 19 -3.33 18.55 -2.47
N GLN A 20 -2.13 17.98 -2.64
CA GLN A 20 -0.93 18.45 -1.94
C GLN A 20 -0.56 19.89 -2.32
N GLU A 21 -0.59 20.23 -3.60
CA GLU A 21 -0.34 21.62 -4.06
C GLU A 21 -1.45 22.57 -3.62
N LEU A 22 -2.71 22.15 -3.66
CA LEU A 22 -3.83 22.93 -3.18
C LEU A 22 -3.70 23.22 -1.67
N ALA A 23 -3.39 22.19 -0.88
CA ALA A 23 -3.15 22.33 0.55
C ALA A 23 -1.99 23.28 0.86
N TYR A 24 -0.90 23.17 0.12
CA TYR A 24 0.25 24.06 0.27
C TYR A 24 -0.10 25.52 -0.05
N LYS A 25 -0.84 25.77 -1.13
CA LYS A 25 -1.30 27.13 -1.50
C LYS A 25 -2.19 27.74 -0.42
N GLN A 26 -3.20 26.99 0.04
CA GLN A 26 -4.13 27.47 1.08
C GLN A 26 -3.42 27.80 2.40
N LEU A 27 -2.46 26.95 2.82
CA LEU A 27 -1.77 27.16 4.09
C LEU A 27 -0.62 28.17 3.99
N LYS A 28 -0.07 28.41 2.79
CA LYS A 28 0.95 29.43 2.56
C LYS A 28 0.40 30.83 2.91
N ASP A 29 -0.82 31.13 2.50
CA ASP A 29 -1.47 32.40 2.78
C ASP A 29 -1.77 32.55 4.28
N ILE A 30 -2.22 31.48 4.93
CA ILE A 30 -2.43 31.45 6.39
C ILE A 30 -1.11 31.66 7.15
N ASN A 31 -0.02 30.96 6.73
CA ASN A 31 1.30 31.12 7.32
C ASN A 31 1.85 32.56 7.16
N ALA A 32 1.57 33.21 6.03
CA ALA A 32 1.98 34.59 5.79
C ALA A 32 1.31 35.60 6.72
N LEU A 33 0.09 35.28 7.22
CA LEU A 33 -0.67 36.13 8.15
C LEU A 33 -0.27 35.88 9.63
N LYS A 34 0.40 34.75 9.93
CA LYS A 34 0.80 34.34 11.27
C LYS A 34 2.28 34.64 11.53
N MET A 35 2.60 35.86 11.88
CA MET A 35 4.01 36.32 12.05
C MET A 35 4.77 35.68 13.24
N HIS A 36 4.09 35.02 14.18
CA HIS A 36 4.69 34.53 15.43
C HIS A 36 4.38 33.06 15.76
N GLU A 37 3.66 32.32 14.92
CA GLU A 37 3.40 30.89 15.12
C GLU A 37 4.34 30.04 14.22
N PRO A 38 4.67 28.78 14.62
CA PRO A 38 5.48 27.91 13.78
C PRO A 38 4.76 27.65 12.46
N HIS A 39 5.46 27.86 11.35
CA HIS A 39 4.94 27.58 10.01
C HIS A 39 4.73 26.09 9.79
N ILE A 40 3.58 25.73 9.22
CA ILE A 40 3.32 24.35 8.82
C ILE A 40 4.20 24.02 7.60
N PRO A 41 5.11 23.02 7.68
CA PRO A 41 5.94 22.66 6.56
C PRO A 41 5.11 22.04 5.41
N LYS A 42 5.60 22.13 4.17
CA LYS A 42 4.88 21.65 2.97
C LYS A 42 4.43 20.18 3.10
N SER A 43 5.22 19.34 3.75
CA SER A 43 4.92 17.92 3.96
C SER A 43 3.77 17.65 4.94
N LEU A 44 3.37 18.63 5.75
CA LEU A 44 2.28 18.55 6.72
C LEU A 44 1.08 19.42 6.35
N CYS A 45 1.06 19.95 5.13
CA CYS A 45 -0.07 20.74 4.64
C CYS A 45 -1.32 19.86 4.53
N TYR A 46 -2.47 20.45 4.78
CA TYR A 46 -3.77 19.78 4.75
C TYR A 46 -4.81 20.64 4.03
N VAL A 47 -5.84 20.01 3.52
CA VAL A 47 -7.02 20.66 2.96
C VAL A 47 -8.15 20.68 3.99
N SER A 48 -9.02 21.70 3.93
CA SER A 48 -10.17 21.83 4.80
C SER A 48 -11.40 22.35 4.03
N GLY A 49 -12.56 22.40 4.68
CA GLY A 49 -13.79 22.92 4.08
C GLY A 49 -14.21 22.15 2.83
N GLN A 50 -14.51 22.87 1.74
CA GLN A 50 -14.95 22.27 0.48
C GLN A 50 -13.83 21.41 -0.14
N ALA A 51 -12.58 21.88 -0.15
CA ALA A 51 -11.45 21.16 -0.71
C ALA A 51 -11.22 19.78 -0.02
N PHE A 52 -11.51 19.66 1.28
CA PHE A 52 -11.48 18.35 1.96
C PHE A 52 -12.59 17.43 1.45
N LYS A 53 -13.81 17.94 1.25
CA LYS A 53 -14.92 17.15 0.73
C LYS A 53 -14.64 16.65 -0.70
N ASP A 54 -14.11 17.54 -1.53
CA ASP A 54 -13.74 17.21 -2.90
C ASP A 54 -12.62 16.14 -2.92
N TYR A 55 -11.63 16.29 -2.04
CA TYR A 55 -10.57 15.29 -1.89
C TYR A 55 -11.11 13.89 -1.49
N ILE A 56 -12.01 13.82 -0.53
CA ILE A 56 -12.62 12.55 -0.11
C ILE A 56 -13.41 11.93 -1.27
N HIS A 57 -14.19 12.73 -1.99
CA HIS A 57 -14.94 12.30 -3.16
C HIS A 57 -14.02 11.74 -4.27
N ASP A 58 -12.96 12.46 -4.62
CA ASP A 58 -12.01 12.03 -5.65
C ASP A 58 -11.23 10.78 -5.21
N MET A 59 -10.93 10.65 -3.91
CA MET A 59 -10.32 9.45 -3.36
C MET A 59 -11.24 8.23 -3.47
N GLU A 60 -12.56 8.37 -3.33
CA GLU A 60 -13.51 7.28 -3.57
C GLU A 60 -13.48 6.82 -5.03
N ILE A 61 -13.43 7.76 -5.98
CA ILE A 61 -13.30 7.47 -7.40
C ILE A 61 -12.00 6.71 -7.70
N VAL A 62 -10.87 7.20 -7.18
CA VAL A 62 -9.55 6.59 -7.36
C VAL A 62 -9.50 5.18 -6.76
N GLN A 63 -10.07 4.98 -5.58
CA GLN A 63 -10.14 3.68 -4.91
C GLN A 63 -11.02 2.70 -5.70
N LYS A 64 -12.16 3.18 -6.22
CA LYS A 64 -13.03 2.36 -7.08
C LYS A 64 -12.35 1.98 -8.38
N TYR A 65 -11.62 2.91 -9.00
CA TYR A 65 -10.81 2.62 -10.18
C TYR A 65 -9.76 1.53 -9.88
N ALA A 66 -9.05 1.62 -8.76
CA ALA A 66 -8.05 0.63 -8.37
C ALA A 66 -8.67 -0.77 -8.14
N GLU A 67 -9.85 -0.83 -7.54
CA GLU A 67 -10.62 -2.06 -7.37
C GLU A 67 -10.97 -2.69 -8.73
N LEU A 68 -11.57 -1.91 -9.63
CA LEU A 68 -11.95 -2.37 -10.96
C LEU A 68 -10.73 -2.79 -11.81
N ASN A 69 -9.62 -2.08 -11.70
CA ASN A 69 -8.38 -2.44 -12.37
C ASN A 69 -7.87 -3.81 -11.92
N ARG A 70 -7.83 -4.08 -10.60
CA ARG A 70 -7.45 -5.41 -10.09
C ARG A 70 -8.39 -6.50 -10.57
N LYS A 71 -9.71 -6.24 -10.49
CA LYS A 71 -10.71 -7.19 -10.96
C LYS A 71 -10.54 -7.49 -12.45
N TYR A 72 -10.39 -6.49 -13.28
CA TYR A 72 -10.20 -6.68 -14.72
C TYR A 72 -8.95 -7.52 -15.04
N ILE A 73 -7.84 -7.26 -14.36
CA ILE A 73 -6.62 -8.05 -14.50
C ILE A 73 -6.87 -9.49 -14.07
N ALA A 74 -7.54 -9.70 -12.93
CA ALA A 74 -7.88 -11.03 -12.42
C ALA A 74 -8.74 -11.81 -13.42
N ASP A 75 -9.84 -11.23 -13.85
CA ASP A 75 -10.79 -11.84 -14.79
C ASP A 75 -10.10 -12.22 -16.10
N THR A 76 -9.26 -11.31 -16.65
CA THR A 76 -8.50 -11.56 -17.87
C THR A 76 -7.52 -12.75 -17.74
N VAL A 77 -6.82 -12.84 -16.61
CA VAL A 77 -5.89 -13.95 -16.37
C VAL A 77 -6.66 -15.26 -16.22
N ILE A 78 -7.75 -15.26 -15.46
CA ILE A 78 -8.58 -16.44 -15.18
C ILE A 78 -9.18 -16.97 -16.49
N GLU A 79 -9.74 -16.09 -17.33
CA GLU A 79 -10.30 -16.43 -18.63
C GLU A 79 -9.23 -17.07 -19.54
N LYS A 80 -8.08 -16.42 -19.69
CA LYS A 80 -6.99 -16.93 -20.55
C LYS A 80 -6.40 -18.25 -20.09
N MET A 81 -6.42 -18.50 -18.80
CA MET A 81 -5.90 -19.75 -18.21
C MET A 81 -6.96 -20.86 -18.12
N GLY A 82 -8.21 -20.57 -18.43
CA GLY A 82 -9.33 -21.52 -18.26
C GLY A 82 -9.56 -21.94 -16.82
N TRP A 83 -9.30 -21.06 -15.85
CA TRP A 83 -9.45 -21.38 -14.44
C TRP A 83 -10.86 -21.09 -13.91
N HIS A 84 -11.24 -21.78 -12.84
CA HIS A 84 -12.47 -21.52 -12.11
C HIS A 84 -12.13 -20.87 -10.76
N ILE A 85 -12.91 -19.83 -10.40
CA ILE A 85 -12.78 -19.15 -9.11
C ILE A 85 -13.55 -19.95 -8.07
N CYS A 86 -12.88 -20.39 -7.00
CA CYS A 86 -13.53 -20.98 -5.83
C CYS A 86 -13.81 -19.94 -4.75
N GLU A 87 -12.94 -18.97 -4.61
CA GLU A 87 -13.03 -17.90 -3.63
C GLU A 87 -12.24 -16.67 -4.09
N GLU A 88 -12.77 -15.48 -3.81
CA GLU A 88 -12.13 -14.19 -4.08
C GLU A 88 -12.29 -13.25 -2.88
N PHE A 89 -11.22 -12.53 -2.53
CA PHE A 89 -11.28 -11.42 -1.59
C PHE A 89 -10.23 -10.37 -1.93
N GLN A 90 -10.39 -9.16 -1.40
CA GLN A 90 -9.47 -8.06 -1.61
C GLN A 90 -8.94 -7.52 -0.28
N THR A 91 -7.67 -7.17 -0.28
CA THR A 91 -7.03 -6.43 0.81
C THR A 91 -6.44 -5.15 0.24
N ILE A 92 -6.78 -4.01 0.84
CA ILE A 92 -6.31 -2.71 0.38
C ILE A 92 -5.42 -2.12 1.47
N HIS A 93 -4.26 -1.62 1.06
CA HIS A 93 -3.36 -0.85 1.92
C HIS A 93 -3.06 0.53 1.31
N ASN A 94 -2.64 1.49 2.12
CA ASN A 94 -2.43 2.88 1.70
C ASN A 94 -3.69 3.51 1.10
N TYR A 95 -4.74 3.60 1.91
CA TYR A 95 -6.03 4.14 1.49
C TYR A 95 -6.74 4.88 2.64
N ILE A 96 -7.80 5.58 2.30
CA ILE A 96 -8.70 6.19 3.26
C ILE A 96 -10.01 5.38 3.31
N ASP A 97 -10.35 4.87 4.48
CA ASP A 97 -11.72 4.40 4.77
C ASP A 97 -12.60 5.64 4.90
N THR A 98 -13.24 6.03 3.81
CA THR A 98 -13.99 7.30 3.72
C THR A 98 -15.25 7.29 4.59
N LYS A 99 -15.77 6.12 4.94
CA LYS A 99 -16.94 5.98 5.82
C LYS A 99 -16.60 6.22 7.28
N ASN A 100 -15.44 5.73 7.72
CA ASN A 100 -15.00 5.83 9.11
C ASN A 100 -13.90 6.88 9.31
N LEU A 101 -13.46 7.53 8.23
CA LEU A 101 -12.37 8.51 8.21
C LEU A 101 -11.07 7.94 8.82
N ILE A 102 -10.76 6.69 8.50
CA ILE A 102 -9.52 6.04 8.94
C ILE A 102 -8.52 6.07 7.78
N LEU A 103 -7.41 6.77 7.99
CA LEU A 103 -6.27 6.74 7.07
C LEU A 103 -5.39 5.53 7.38
N ARG A 104 -5.22 4.63 6.42
CA ARG A 104 -4.30 3.50 6.52
C ARG A 104 -3.09 3.70 5.61
N LYS A 105 -1.91 3.69 6.22
CA LYS A 105 -0.60 3.74 5.56
C LYS A 105 0.29 2.64 6.09
N GLY A 106 0.67 1.69 5.22
CA GLY A 106 1.42 0.50 5.67
C GLY A 106 0.59 -0.43 6.56
N SER A 107 -0.73 -0.35 6.49
CA SER A 107 -1.68 -1.18 7.24
C SER A 107 -2.90 -1.51 6.38
N VAL A 108 -3.61 -2.55 6.76
CA VAL A 108 -4.82 -3.04 6.10
C VAL A 108 -5.99 -3.08 7.08
N SER A 109 -7.21 -3.12 6.58
CA SER A 109 -8.39 -3.38 7.40
C SER A 109 -8.34 -4.80 7.97
N ALA A 110 -8.75 -4.95 9.23
CA ALA A 110 -8.80 -6.22 9.95
C ALA A 110 -10.00 -6.23 10.92
N ARG A 111 -11.19 -5.89 10.39
CA ARG A 111 -12.44 -5.95 11.16
C ARG A 111 -12.73 -7.38 11.54
N ASP A 112 -13.58 -7.59 12.51
CA ASP A 112 -13.93 -8.93 12.96
C ASP A 112 -14.49 -9.79 11.80
N GLY A 113 -13.89 -10.98 11.61
CA GLY A 113 -14.23 -11.90 10.53
C GLY A 113 -13.74 -11.50 9.13
N GLU A 114 -13.13 -10.33 8.95
CA GLU A 114 -12.62 -9.86 7.65
C GLU A 114 -11.41 -10.68 7.19
N LYS A 115 -11.47 -11.25 5.97
CA LYS A 115 -10.30 -11.91 5.36
C LYS A 115 -9.32 -10.88 4.82
N LEU A 116 -8.03 -11.11 5.08
CA LEU A 116 -6.96 -10.25 4.60
C LEU A 116 -5.70 -11.07 4.25
N ILE A 117 -4.88 -10.52 3.37
CA ILE A 117 -3.59 -11.09 3.00
C ILE A 117 -2.47 -10.20 3.51
N ILE A 118 -1.45 -10.82 4.10
CA ILE A 118 -0.23 -10.16 4.57
C ILE A 118 0.96 -10.77 3.80
N PRO A 119 1.48 -10.10 2.77
CA PRO A 119 2.68 -10.53 2.07
C PRO A 119 3.90 -10.52 3.02
N ILE A 120 4.69 -11.56 2.97
CA ILE A 120 5.94 -11.64 3.75
C ILE A 120 7.10 -11.20 2.87
N ASN A 121 7.51 -12.06 1.95
CA ASN A 121 8.52 -11.79 0.93
C ASN A 121 8.35 -12.80 -0.22
N MET A 122 9.18 -12.72 -1.26
CA MET A 122 9.03 -13.57 -2.45
C MET A 122 9.42 -15.03 -2.24
N ARG A 123 10.12 -15.39 -1.14
CA ARG A 123 10.46 -16.76 -0.77
C ARG A 123 9.38 -17.37 0.14
N ASP A 124 8.99 -16.62 1.19
CA ASP A 124 8.13 -17.14 2.25
C ASP A 124 6.64 -16.96 1.92
N GLY A 125 6.34 -16.20 0.85
CA GLY A 125 4.98 -16.04 0.34
C GLY A 125 4.14 -15.05 1.11
N SER A 126 2.90 -15.42 1.46
CA SER A 126 1.93 -14.54 2.12
C SER A 126 1.07 -15.31 3.11
N LEU A 127 0.64 -14.65 4.17
CA LEU A 127 -0.33 -15.18 5.13
C LEU A 127 -1.75 -14.78 4.72
N ILE A 128 -2.69 -15.72 4.77
CA ILE A 128 -4.12 -15.44 4.72
C ILE A 128 -4.63 -15.44 6.15
N CYS A 129 -5.17 -14.31 6.57
CA CYS A 129 -5.55 -14.05 7.95
C CYS A 129 -7.04 -13.70 8.05
N VAL A 130 -7.55 -13.76 9.28
CA VAL A 130 -8.89 -13.27 9.64
C VAL A 130 -8.74 -12.19 10.69
N GLY A 131 -9.34 -11.04 10.45
CA GLY A 131 -9.33 -9.89 11.34
C GLY A 131 -9.99 -10.20 12.68
N LYS A 132 -9.46 -9.64 13.76
CA LYS A 132 -9.99 -9.77 15.12
C LYS A 132 -10.79 -8.54 15.58
N GLY A 133 -10.94 -7.52 14.74
CA GLY A 133 -11.74 -6.33 15.03
C GLY A 133 -11.27 -5.52 16.23
N ASN A 134 -9.95 -5.45 16.50
CA ASN A 134 -9.43 -4.72 17.64
C ASN A 134 -9.56 -3.18 17.45
N PRO A 135 -10.40 -2.48 18.26
CA PRO A 135 -10.60 -1.04 18.14
C PRO A 135 -9.36 -0.22 18.53
N ASP A 136 -8.52 -0.72 19.45
CA ASP A 136 -7.30 -0.01 19.88
C ASP A 136 -6.30 0.20 18.74
N TRP A 137 -6.41 -0.62 17.70
CA TRP A 137 -5.60 -0.54 16.49
C TRP A 137 -6.40 -0.05 15.27
N ASN A 138 -7.46 0.70 15.49
CA ASN A 138 -8.36 1.17 14.42
C ASN A 138 -8.81 0.04 13.48
N TYR A 139 -9.09 -1.15 14.04
CA TYR A 139 -9.50 -2.33 13.25
C TYR A 139 -8.51 -2.64 12.13
N SER A 140 -7.21 -2.57 12.41
CA SER A 140 -6.15 -2.67 11.40
C SER A 140 -5.14 -3.77 11.73
N ALA A 141 -4.44 -4.25 10.70
CA ALA A 141 -3.32 -5.18 10.78
C ALA A 141 -2.14 -4.67 9.94
N PRO A 142 -0.92 -5.18 10.14
CA PRO A 142 0.21 -4.89 9.27
C PRO A 142 -0.10 -5.30 7.82
N HIS A 143 0.42 -4.54 6.85
CA HIS A 143 0.25 -4.85 5.42
C HIS A 143 1.34 -5.78 4.86
N GLY A 144 2.33 -6.16 5.66
CA GLY A 144 3.47 -6.99 5.28
C GLY A 144 4.39 -7.26 6.47
N ALA A 145 5.44 -8.05 6.26
CA ALA A 145 6.39 -8.46 7.29
C ALA A 145 7.16 -7.30 7.94
N GLY A 146 7.27 -6.17 7.25
CA GLY A 146 8.17 -5.09 7.63
C GLY A 146 9.61 -5.38 7.22
N ARG A 147 10.38 -4.31 7.02
CA ARG A 147 11.78 -4.41 6.57
C ARG A 147 12.73 -4.25 7.76
N ILE A 148 13.86 -4.93 7.70
CA ILE A 148 15.00 -4.72 8.60
C ILE A 148 16.08 -3.83 7.97
N LEU A 149 16.11 -3.75 6.63
CA LEU A 149 16.98 -2.85 5.87
C LEU A 149 16.13 -1.89 5.02
N SER A 150 16.56 -0.65 4.90
CA SER A 150 16.01 0.27 3.90
C SER A 150 16.35 -0.19 2.48
N ARG A 151 15.71 0.41 1.46
CA ARG A 151 16.00 0.07 0.07
C ARG A 151 17.44 0.38 -0.35
N SER A 152 18.01 1.45 0.17
CA SER A 152 19.42 1.82 -0.08
C SER A 152 20.38 0.87 0.63
N GLU A 153 20.19 0.64 1.93
CA GLU A 153 21.05 -0.27 2.69
C GLU A 153 21.05 -1.70 2.13
N ALA A 154 19.90 -2.18 1.64
CA ALA A 154 19.80 -3.50 1.04
C ALA A 154 20.69 -3.66 -0.19
N LYS A 155 20.83 -2.62 -1.02
CA LYS A 155 21.67 -2.65 -2.22
C LYS A 155 23.18 -2.73 -1.90
N ASP A 156 23.55 -2.21 -0.75
CA ASP A 156 24.94 -2.23 -0.28
C ASP A 156 25.26 -3.49 0.52
N ALA A 157 24.27 -4.05 1.23
CA ALA A 157 24.46 -5.13 2.18
C ALA A 157 24.20 -6.53 1.60
N VAL A 158 23.42 -6.67 0.51
CA VAL A 158 23.00 -7.95 -0.04
C VAL A 158 23.68 -8.21 -1.39
N GLY A 159 24.39 -9.34 -1.51
CA GLY A 159 24.97 -9.80 -2.78
C GLY A 159 23.95 -10.52 -3.66
N ILE A 160 24.08 -10.35 -4.99
CA ILE A 160 23.18 -11.04 -5.94
C ILE A 160 23.25 -12.56 -5.84
N ASP A 161 24.40 -13.13 -5.53
CA ASP A 161 24.56 -14.59 -5.41
C ASP A 161 23.92 -15.09 -4.11
N GLU A 162 24.00 -14.36 -3.02
CA GLU A 162 23.27 -14.62 -1.79
C GLU A 162 21.76 -14.56 -2.01
N PHE A 163 21.30 -13.56 -2.77
CA PHE A 163 19.87 -13.46 -3.15
C PHE A 163 19.44 -14.69 -3.97
N ARG A 164 20.21 -15.10 -4.98
CA ARG A 164 19.90 -16.29 -5.78
C ARG A 164 19.86 -17.56 -4.93
N GLU A 165 20.83 -17.75 -4.03
CA GLU A 165 20.85 -18.92 -3.14
C GLU A 165 19.65 -18.93 -2.19
N SER A 166 19.26 -17.77 -1.64
CA SER A 166 18.09 -17.67 -0.76
C SER A 166 16.76 -18.00 -1.46
N MET A 167 16.73 -17.91 -2.79
CA MET A 167 15.56 -18.20 -3.62
C MET A 167 15.60 -19.61 -4.23
N LYS A 168 16.57 -20.44 -3.87
CA LYS A 168 16.70 -21.79 -4.42
C LYS A 168 15.45 -22.62 -4.18
N GLY A 169 14.92 -23.21 -5.26
CA GLY A 169 13.66 -23.95 -5.23
C GLY A 169 12.39 -23.12 -5.39
N ILE A 170 12.50 -21.78 -5.42
CA ILE A 170 11.39 -20.87 -5.65
C ILE A 170 11.55 -20.23 -7.03
N TYR A 171 10.55 -20.40 -7.89
CA TYR A 171 10.54 -19.74 -9.19
C TYR A 171 10.17 -18.25 -9.03
N SER A 172 11.02 -17.37 -9.55
CA SER A 172 10.76 -15.94 -9.65
C SER A 172 11.49 -15.34 -10.85
N SER A 173 10.82 -14.53 -11.64
CA SER A 173 11.42 -13.73 -12.71
C SER A 173 12.10 -12.44 -12.19
N SER A 174 12.03 -12.19 -10.88
CA SER A 174 12.47 -10.95 -10.25
C SER A 174 13.74 -11.11 -9.40
N VAL A 175 14.54 -12.18 -9.59
CA VAL A 175 15.82 -12.38 -8.90
C VAL A 175 16.93 -11.78 -9.75
N MET A 176 17.15 -10.46 -9.60
CA MET A 176 18.13 -9.70 -10.38
C MET A 176 18.69 -8.53 -9.56
N GLU A 177 19.79 -7.92 -10.01
CA GLU A 177 20.45 -6.80 -9.30
C GLU A 177 19.52 -5.62 -9.03
N SER A 178 18.63 -5.29 -9.97
CA SER A 178 17.68 -4.19 -9.81
C SER A 178 16.63 -4.40 -8.72
N THR A 179 16.48 -5.62 -8.24
CA THR A 179 15.48 -6.03 -7.23
C THR A 179 16.12 -6.59 -5.95
N ILE A 180 17.41 -6.39 -5.74
CA ILE A 180 18.11 -6.81 -4.51
C ILE A 180 17.43 -6.27 -3.25
N ASP A 181 16.90 -5.05 -3.33
CA ASP A 181 16.16 -4.42 -2.25
C ASP A 181 14.82 -5.10 -1.91
N GLU A 182 14.39 -6.08 -2.70
CA GLU A 182 13.20 -6.92 -2.42
C GLU A 182 13.60 -8.37 -2.05
N SER A 183 14.88 -8.65 -1.83
CA SER A 183 15.35 -9.97 -1.43
C SER A 183 14.76 -10.40 -0.06
N PRO A 184 14.58 -11.71 0.20
CA PRO A 184 14.02 -12.18 1.47
C PRO A 184 14.76 -11.70 2.72
N MET A 185 16.09 -11.52 2.62
CA MET A 185 16.96 -11.12 3.74
C MET A 185 16.71 -9.69 4.26
N VAL A 186 16.02 -8.85 3.46
CA VAL A 186 15.75 -7.47 3.87
C VAL A 186 14.50 -7.33 4.73
N TYR A 187 13.75 -8.42 4.89
CA TYR A 187 12.50 -8.46 5.66
C TYR A 187 12.69 -9.14 7.01
N LYS A 188 11.81 -8.81 7.96
CA LYS A 188 11.74 -9.53 9.23
C LYS A 188 11.42 -11.00 8.97
N PRO A 189 12.09 -11.95 9.66
CA PRO A 189 11.75 -13.37 9.56
C PRO A 189 10.33 -13.64 10.07
N MET A 190 9.79 -14.80 9.70
CA MET A 190 8.44 -15.22 10.12
C MET A 190 8.40 -15.88 11.50
N ASP A 191 9.53 -16.15 12.12
CA ASP A 191 9.67 -16.87 13.39
C ASP A 191 9.17 -16.06 14.57
#